data_4246d5d22c124598b04c0397d3d28324
#
_entry.id   4246d5d22c124598b04c0397d3d28324
#
_cell.length_a   1.000
_cell.length_b   1.000
_cell.length_c   1.000
_cell.angle_alpha   90.00
_cell.angle_beta   90.00
_cell.angle_gamma   90.00
#
_symmetry.space_group_name_H-M   'P 1'
#
loop_
_entity.id
_entity.type
_entity.pdbx_description
1 polymer ?
#
loop_
_entity_poly.entity_id
_entity_poly.type
_entity_poly.pdbx_seq_one_letter_code
_entity_poly.pdbx_strand_id
1 'polypeptide(L)'
;RRQRQMCIRDRYEIPHISTGDIFRANIKNGTELGKKAKTYMDQGLLVPDELTCDLVVDRIQQPDAANGYVLDGFPRTIPQAECLTEALNKLGSKVDYAIDVDVPDSNIVNRMSGRRACLKCGATYHVVHAAPKVEGVCDTCGEKLVLRDDDQPETVQKRLNVYHEQTQPLIDYYTKAVSYTHLT
;
A
#
# COMPACT_ATOMS: atom_id res chain seq x y z
N ARG A 1 3.87 -10.78 0.84
CA ARG A 1 4.08 -9.50 0.15
C ARG A 1 5.42 -8.85 0.52
N ARG A 2 5.65 -8.50 1.80
CA ARG A 2 6.86 -7.77 2.23
C ARG A 2 8.18 -8.48 1.87
N GLN A 3 8.28 -9.81 2.03
CA GLN A 3 9.50 -10.56 1.65
C GLN A 3 9.75 -10.55 0.13
N ARG A 4 8.72 -10.68 -0.72
CA ARG A 4 8.89 -10.61 -2.18
C ARG A 4 9.27 -9.20 -2.65
N GLN A 5 8.69 -8.17 -2.02
CA GLN A 5 9.01 -6.77 -2.32
C GLN A 5 10.45 -6.43 -1.89
N MET A 6 10.91 -6.94 -0.75
CA MET A 6 12.31 -6.82 -0.36
C MET A 6 13.25 -7.49 -1.38
N CYS A 7 12.91 -8.69 -1.90
CA CYS A 7 13.71 -9.36 -2.92
C CYS A 7 13.78 -8.57 -4.23
N ILE A 8 12.68 -7.97 -4.69
CA ILE A 8 12.66 -7.14 -5.91
C ILE A 8 13.50 -5.88 -5.68
N ARG A 9 13.23 -5.15 -4.60
CA ARG A 9 13.97 -3.95 -4.24
C ARG A 9 15.48 -4.20 -4.14
N ASP A 10 15.87 -5.24 -3.42
CA ASP A 10 17.28 -5.54 -3.16
C ASP A 10 17.98 -6.06 -4.43
N ARG A 11 17.25 -6.81 -5.29
CA ARG A 11 17.79 -7.33 -6.54
C ARG A 11 18.02 -6.28 -7.61
N TYR A 12 17.13 -5.30 -7.68
CA TYR A 12 17.17 -4.23 -8.69
C TYR A 12 17.64 -2.89 -8.15
N GLU A 13 17.93 -2.82 -6.85
CA GLU A 13 18.36 -1.59 -6.13
C GLU A 13 17.40 -0.42 -6.34
N ILE A 14 16.09 -0.71 -6.40
CA ILE A 14 15.02 0.29 -6.61
C ILE A 14 14.17 0.44 -5.35
N PRO A 15 13.69 1.66 -5.03
CA PRO A 15 12.86 1.88 -3.85
C PRO A 15 11.48 1.26 -3.99
N HIS A 16 10.95 0.78 -2.88
CA HIS A 16 9.56 0.41 -2.71
C HIS A 16 8.79 1.60 -2.14
N ILE A 17 7.83 2.11 -2.89
CA ILE A 17 7.01 3.27 -2.56
C ILE A 17 5.60 2.80 -2.22
N SER A 18 5.26 2.80 -0.93
CA SER A 18 3.93 2.44 -0.44
C SER A 18 3.22 3.69 0.09
N THR A 19 2.13 4.08 -0.57
CA THR A 19 1.31 5.24 -0.13
C THR A 19 0.79 5.04 1.28
N GLY A 20 0.37 3.82 1.62
CA GLY A 20 -0.07 3.49 2.97
C GLY A 20 1.02 3.67 4.04
N ASP A 21 2.27 3.35 3.73
CA ASP A 21 3.38 3.54 4.67
C ASP A 21 3.73 5.03 4.80
N ILE A 22 3.66 5.80 3.70
CA ILE A 22 3.90 7.24 3.73
C ILE A 22 2.82 7.94 4.57
N PHE A 23 1.55 7.61 4.37
CA PHE A 23 0.48 8.19 5.19
C PHE A 23 0.62 7.81 6.67
N ARG A 24 0.94 6.55 6.99
CA ARG A 24 1.18 6.14 8.38
C ARG A 24 2.37 6.86 9.03
N ALA A 25 3.44 7.12 8.29
CA ALA A 25 4.56 7.90 8.78
C ALA A 25 4.14 9.35 9.06
N ASN A 26 3.35 9.98 8.18
CA ASN A 26 2.79 11.30 8.38
C ASN A 26 1.84 11.38 9.58
N ILE A 27 0.99 10.37 9.78
CA ILE A 27 0.11 10.25 10.96
C ILE A 27 0.96 10.18 12.23
N LYS A 28 1.98 9.34 12.26
CA LYS A 28 2.89 9.20 13.40
C LYS A 28 3.64 10.49 13.73
N ASN A 29 4.02 11.24 12.71
CA ASN A 29 4.72 12.52 12.86
C ASN A 29 3.77 13.71 13.13
N GLY A 30 2.45 13.49 13.13
CA GLY A 30 1.45 14.51 13.42
C GLY A 30 1.34 15.63 12.38
N THR A 31 1.77 15.38 11.13
CA THR A 31 1.70 16.38 10.05
C THR A 31 0.25 16.69 9.68
N GLU A 32 0.00 17.84 9.05
CA GLU A 32 -1.35 18.20 8.57
C GLU A 32 -1.88 17.18 7.54
N LEU A 33 -1.00 16.67 6.68
CA LEU A 33 -1.33 15.59 5.76
C LEU A 33 -1.72 14.32 6.52
N GLY A 34 -0.96 13.96 7.57
CA GLY A 34 -1.24 12.81 8.42
C GLY A 34 -2.60 12.90 9.12
N LYS A 35 -2.93 14.07 9.67
CA LYS A 35 -4.24 14.31 10.32
C LYS A 35 -5.40 14.12 9.33
N LYS A 36 -5.29 14.69 8.13
CA LYS A 36 -6.29 14.51 7.06
C LYS A 36 -6.39 13.05 6.61
N ALA A 37 -5.26 12.41 6.32
CA ALA A 37 -5.25 11.02 5.87
C ALA A 37 -5.86 10.06 6.90
N LYS A 38 -5.61 10.29 8.20
CA LYS A 38 -6.15 9.47 9.29
C LYS A 38 -7.68 9.40 9.25
N THR A 39 -8.35 10.51 9.00
CA THR A 39 -9.83 10.58 8.97
C THR A 39 -10.42 9.61 7.93
N TYR A 40 -9.78 9.49 6.76
CA TYR A 40 -10.22 8.56 5.71
C TYR A 40 -9.82 7.12 6.01
N MET A 41 -8.57 6.91 6.45
CA MET A 41 -8.03 5.57 6.69
C MET A 41 -8.77 4.84 7.82
N ASP A 42 -9.13 5.52 8.90
CA ASP A 42 -9.88 4.95 10.04
C ASP A 42 -11.28 4.50 9.61
N GLN A 43 -11.85 5.13 8.59
CA GLN A 43 -13.15 4.76 8.01
C GLN A 43 -13.06 3.69 6.91
N GLY A 44 -11.85 3.28 6.52
CA GLY A 44 -11.60 2.35 5.42
C GLY A 44 -11.77 2.96 4.04
N LEU A 45 -11.81 4.30 3.95
CA LEU A 45 -11.93 5.06 2.70
C LEU A 45 -10.55 5.37 2.11
N LEU A 46 -10.52 5.73 0.83
CA LEU A 46 -9.32 6.25 0.19
C LEU A 46 -9.11 7.72 0.56
N VAL A 47 -7.84 8.10 0.71
CA VAL A 47 -7.45 9.51 0.80
C VAL A 47 -7.74 10.17 -0.55
N PRO A 48 -8.19 11.43 -0.62
CA PRO A 48 -8.48 12.12 -1.87
C PRO A 48 -7.39 11.99 -2.91
N ASP A 49 -7.78 11.79 -4.18
CA ASP A 49 -6.89 11.48 -5.29
C ASP A 49 -5.81 12.55 -5.49
N GLU A 50 -6.19 13.82 -5.43
CA GLU A 50 -5.28 14.95 -5.58
C GLU A 50 -4.12 14.90 -4.57
N LEU A 51 -4.44 14.73 -3.27
CA LEU A 51 -3.42 14.64 -2.21
C LEU A 51 -2.52 13.41 -2.36
N THR A 52 -3.08 12.30 -2.83
CA THR A 52 -2.33 11.06 -3.03
C THR A 52 -1.43 11.17 -4.26
N CYS A 53 -1.91 11.79 -5.33
CA CYS A 53 -1.14 12.04 -6.55
C CYS A 53 0.05 12.95 -6.27
N ASP A 54 -0.16 14.09 -5.65
CA ASP A 54 0.91 15.05 -5.34
C ASP A 54 2.02 14.39 -4.53
N LEU A 55 1.64 13.60 -3.52
CA LEU A 55 2.58 12.88 -2.67
C LEU A 55 3.41 11.85 -3.45
N VAL A 56 2.77 11.11 -4.36
CA VAL A 56 3.48 10.10 -5.17
C VAL A 56 4.37 10.76 -6.21
N VAL A 57 3.88 11.80 -6.88
CA VAL A 57 4.64 12.55 -7.88
C VAL A 57 5.89 13.18 -7.26
N ASP A 58 5.78 13.78 -6.08
CA ASP A 58 6.94 14.29 -5.33
C ASP A 58 7.93 13.17 -4.98
N ARG A 59 7.41 12.01 -4.54
CA ARG A 59 8.25 10.88 -4.11
C ARG A 59 9.01 10.21 -5.26
N ILE A 60 8.41 10.06 -6.43
CA ILE A 60 9.08 9.44 -7.59
C ILE A 60 10.16 10.33 -8.22
N GLN A 61 10.16 11.63 -7.93
CA GLN A 61 11.19 12.56 -8.37
C GLN A 61 12.43 12.59 -7.46
N GLN A 62 12.42 11.87 -6.34
CA GLN A 62 13.59 11.80 -5.46
C GLN A 62 14.75 11.05 -6.13
N PRO A 63 16.00 11.42 -5.83
CA PRO A 63 17.18 10.84 -6.49
C PRO A 63 17.29 9.32 -6.41
N ASP A 64 16.79 8.71 -5.34
CA ASP A 64 16.82 7.26 -5.16
C ASP A 64 15.84 6.51 -6.08
N ALA A 65 14.86 7.21 -6.67
CA ALA A 65 13.89 6.64 -7.61
C ALA A 65 14.31 6.79 -9.08
N ALA A 66 15.45 7.41 -9.37
CA ALA A 66 15.90 7.70 -10.73
C ALA A 66 16.13 6.45 -11.59
N ASN A 67 16.54 5.33 -10.97
CA ASN A 67 16.79 4.06 -11.65
C ASN A 67 15.55 3.15 -11.75
N GLY A 68 14.40 3.62 -11.29
CA GLY A 68 13.14 2.88 -11.24
C GLY A 68 12.61 2.75 -9.81
N TYR A 69 11.39 2.23 -9.69
CA TYR A 69 10.71 2.07 -8.39
C TYR A 69 9.57 1.04 -8.50
N VAL A 70 9.11 0.59 -7.36
CA VAL A 70 7.90 -0.24 -7.24
C VAL A 70 6.86 0.54 -6.44
N LEU A 71 5.71 0.85 -7.07
CA LEU A 71 4.55 1.41 -6.39
C LEU A 71 3.74 0.30 -5.73
N ASP A 72 3.33 0.49 -4.48
CA ASP A 72 2.46 -0.42 -3.74
C ASP A 72 1.25 0.32 -3.18
N GLY A 73 0.06 -0.12 -3.61
CA GLY A 73 -1.19 0.49 -3.20
C GLY A 73 -1.45 1.86 -3.86
N PHE A 74 -0.87 2.09 -5.03
CA PHE A 74 -1.12 3.22 -5.91
C PHE A 74 -0.83 2.81 -7.37
N PRO A 75 -1.65 3.25 -8.35
CA PRO A 75 -2.93 3.94 -8.15
C PRO A 75 -4.02 3.01 -7.61
N ARG A 76 -5.11 3.59 -7.08
CA ARG A 76 -6.30 2.87 -6.62
C ARG A 76 -7.59 3.32 -7.30
N THR A 77 -7.52 4.38 -8.09
CA THR A 77 -8.64 4.92 -8.87
C THR A 77 -8.18 5.27 -10.27
N ILE A 78 -9.10 5.35 -11.23
CA ILE A 78 -8.79 5.77 -12.59
C ILE A 78 -8.16 7.18 -12.62
N PRO A 79 -8.72 8.20 -11.91
CA PRO A 79 -8.09 9.53 -11.86
C PRO A 79 -6.64 9.50 -11.35
N GLN A 80 -6.31 8.64 -10.39
CA GLN A 80 -4.93 8.47 -9.93
C GLN A 80 -4.03 7.87 -11.01
N ALA A 81 -4.54 6.92 -11.80
CA ALA A 81 -3.79 6.29 -12.89
C ALA A 81 -3.52 7.29 -14.03
N GLU A 82 -4.50 8.12 -14.36
CA GLU A 82 -4.36 9.20 -15.34
C GLU A 82 -3.34 10.25 -14.87
N CYS A 83 -3.45 10.70 -13.62
CA CYS A 83 -2.50 11.63 -13.01
C CYS A 83 -1.06 11.06 -13.04
N LEU A 84 -0.87 9.78 -12.68
CA LEU A 84 0.44 9.14 -12.76
C LEU A 84 0.97 9.13 -14.19
N THR A 85 0.13 8.77 -15.15
CA THR A 85 0.51 8.73 -16.58
C THR A 85 0.94 10.09 -17.08
N GLU A 86 0.20 11.16 -16.76
CA GLU A 86 0.57 12.53 -17.13
C GLU A 86 1.88 12.99 -16.49
N ALA A 87 2.07 12.69 -15.20
CA ALA A 87 3.29 13.03 -14.48
C ALA A 87 4.51 12.31 -15.07
N LEU A 88 4.39 11.02 -15.38
CA LEU A 88 5.46 10.23 -15.98
C LEU A 88 5.78 10.70 -17.40
N ASN A 89 4.77 11.03 -18.21
CA ASN A 89 4.98 11.59 -19.56
C ASN A 89 5.80 12.90 -19.52
N LYS A 90 5.52 13.78 -18.53
CA LYS A 90 6.31 15.01 -18.33
C LYS A 90 7.76 14.72 -17.94
N LEU A 91 8.01 13.60 -17.27
CA LEU A 91 9.34 13.13 -16.87
C LEU A 91 10.04 12.29 -17.97
N GLY A 92 9.40 12.08 -19.13
CA GLY A 92 9.92 11.22 -20.19
C GLY A 92 9.97 9.73 -19.81
N SER A 93 9.11 9.31 -18.91
CA SER A 93 9.02 7.95 -18.36
C SER A 93 7.62 7.35 -18.55
N LYS A 94 7.44 6.09 -18.18
CA LYS A 94 6.15 5.39 -18.25
C LYS A 94 6.08 4.29 -17.19
N VAL A 95 4.88 3.75 -17.01
CA VAL A 95 4.69 2.48 -16.28
C VAL A 95 5.05 1.33 -17.21
N ASP A 96 6.03 0.50 -16.85
CA ASP A 96 6.45 -0.64 -17.64
C ASP A 96 5.60 -1.88 -17.38
N TYR A 97 5.29 -2.14 -16.11
CA TYR A 97 4.55 -3.33 -15.68
C TYR A 97 3.50 -2.98 -14.64
N ALA A 98 2.32 -3.58 -14.77
CA ALA A 98 1.30 -3.62 -13.74
C ALA A 98 1.13 -5.07 -13.27
N ILE A 99 1.24 -5.30 -11.96
CA ILE A 99 1.12 -6.64 -11.35
C ILE A 99 -0.09 -6.65 -10.45
N ASP A 100 -1.12 -7.37 -10.86
CA ASP A 100 -2.27 -7.65 -10.03
C ASP A 100 -2.07 -8.94 -9.22
N VAL A 101 -2.41 -8.87 -7.93
CA VAL A 101 -2.37 -10.02 -7.02
C VAL A 101 -3.78 -10.29 -6.55
N ASP A 102 -4.48 -11.11 -7.30
CA ASP A 102 -5.85 -11.49 -6.99
C ASP A 102 -5.89 -12.46 -5.79
N VAL A 103 -6.76 -12.14 -4.84
CA VAL A 103 -6.96 -12.95 -3.62
C VAL A 103 -8.44 -12.90 -3.26
N PRO A 104 -9.11 -14.05 -3.06
CA PRO A 104 -10.50 -14.10 -2.61
C PRO A 104 -10.73 -13.27 -1.33
N ASP A 105 -11.85 -12.54 -1.29
CA ASP A 105 -12.20 -11.66 -0.17
C ASP A 105 -12.16 -12.37 1.19
N SER A 106 -12.65 -13.60 1.26
CA SER A 106 -12.63 -14.41 2.48
C SER A 106 -11.20 -14.61 3.01
N ASN A 107 -10.23 -14.81 2.13
CA ASN A 107 -8.83 -14.93 2.49
C ASN A 107 -8.25 -13.59 2.97
N ILE A 108 -8.69 -12.48 2.37
CA ILE A 108 -8.28 -11.13 2.81
C ILE A 108 -8.80 -10.85 4.20
N VAL A 109 -10.09 -11.09 4.47
CA VAL A 109 -10.69 -10.91 5.80
C VAL A 109 -9.94 -11.74 6.85
N ASN A 110 -9.71 -13.02 6.59
CA ASN A 110 -8.97 -13.91 7.50
C ASN A 110 -7.55 -13.43 7.78
N ARG A 111 -6.86 -12.92 6.76
CA ARG A 111 -5.49 -12.40 6.91
C ARG A 111 -5.44 -11.08 7.68
N MET A 112 -6.40 -10.20 7.50
CA MET A 112 -6.43 -8.91 8.18
C MET A 112 -6.79 -9.06 9.65
N SER A 113 -7.79 -9.87 9.98
CA SER A 113 -8.19 -10.16 11.37
C SER A 113 -7.07 -10.82 12.19
N GLY A 114 -6.25 -11.66 11.57
CA GLY A 114 -5.08 -12.30 12.20
C GLY A 114 -3.81 -11.46 12.22
N ARG A 115 -3.77 -10.32 11.53
CA ARG A 115 -2.58 -9.46 11.48
C ARG A 115 -2.34 -8.77 12.81
N ARG A 116 -1.06 -8.69 13.21
CA ARG A 116 -0.59 -7.90 14.35
C ARG A 116 0.55 -7.00 13.87
N ALA A 117 0.59 -5.78 14.38
CA ALA A 117 1.58 -4.80 14.00
C ALA A 117 2.30 -4.22 15.22
N CYS A 118 3.59 -4.01 15.10
CA CYS A 118 4.36 -3.21 16.03
C CYS A 118 4.34 -1.74 15.60
N LEU A 119 3.75 -0.86 16.39
CA LEU A 119 3.68 0.57 16.06
C LEU A 119 5.05 1.26 16.16
N LYS A 120 5.99 0.69 16.93
CA LYS A 120 7.32 1.26 17.14
C LYS A 120 8.26 1.02 15.95
N CYS A 121 8.44 -0.24 15.53
CA CYS A 121 9.39 -0.60 14.47
C CYS A 121 8.72 -0.98 13.13
N GLY A 122 7.39 -1.01 13.05
CA GLY A 122 6.65 -1.35 11.85
C GLY A 122 6.62 -2.84 11.49
N ALA A 123 7.23 -3.72 12.30
CA ALA A 123 7.19 -5.16 12.07
C ALA A 123 5.75 -5.69 12.09
N THR A 124 5.47 -6.66 11.23
CA THR A 124 4.14 -7.26 11.08
C THR A 124 4.20 -8.76 11.30
N TYR A 125 3.24 -9.27 12.03
CA TYR A 125 3.07 -10.68 12.39
C TYR A 125 1.66 -11.15 12.02
N HIS A 126 1.44 -12.44 12.10
CA HIS A 126 0.11 -13.03 11.96
C HIS A 126 -0.07 -14.12 13.00
N VAL A 127 -1.20 -14.12 13.69
CA VAL A 127 -1.45 -15.05 14.82
C VAL A 127 -1.31 -16.54 14.46
N VAL A 128 -1.55 -16.90 13.19
CA VAL A 128 -1.46 -18.29 12.71
C VAL A 128 -0.24 -18.51 11.82
N HIS A 129 -0.04 -17.63 10.80
CA HIS A 129 0.92 -17.88 9.72
C HIS A 129 2.34 -17.37 9.98
N ALA A 130 2.49 -16.41 10.89
CA ALA A 130 3.76 -15.78 11.25
C ALA A 130 3.68 -15.26 12.69
N ALA A 131 3.46 -16.18 13.63
CA ALA A 131 3.34 -15.83 15.05
C ALA A 131 4.67 -15.29 15.59
N PRO A 132 4.65 -14.31 16.50
CA PRO A 132 5.84 -13.89 17.22
C PRO A 132 6.30 -15.01 18.16
N LYS A 133 7.56 -15.01 18.57
CA LYS A 133 8.13 -15.99 19.50
C LYS A 133 7.43 -15.96 20.86
N VAL A 134 7.06 -14.75 21.29
CA VAL A 134 6.25 -14.54 22.51
C VAL A 134 4.97 -13.84 22.08
N GLU A 135 3.84 -14.41 22.45
CA GLU A 135 2.52 -13.88 22.08
C GLU A 135 2.37 -12.41 22.50
N GLY A 136 1.94 -11.57 21.56
CA GLY A 136 1.70 -10.15 21.80
C GLY A 136 2.96 -9.28 21.87
N VAL A 137 4.17 -9.86 21.70
CA VAL A 137 5.44 -9.14 21.81
C VAL A 137 6.18 -9.15 20.46
N CYS A 138 6.72 -8.01 20.07
CA CYS A 138 7.50 -7.86 18.84
C CYS A 138 8.89 -8.48 18.99
N ASP A 139 9.24 -9.46 18.15
CA ASP A 139 10.56 -10.11 18.16
C ASP A 139 11.72 -9.17 17.83
N THR A 140 11.43 -8.06 17.13
CA THR A 140 12.45 -7.11 16.66
C THR A 140 12.81 -6.07 17.72
N CYS A 141 11.85 -5.57 18.50
CA CYS A 141 12.08 -4.44 19.41
C CYS A 141 11.45 -4.60 20.80
N GLY A 142 10.82 -5.75 21.09
CA GLY A 142 10.21 -6.06 22.38
C GLY A 142 8.91 -5.29 22.69
N GLU A 143 8.42 -4.44 21.78
CA GLU A 143 7.21 -3.65 21.99
C GLU A 143 5.95 -4.49 21.82
N LYS A 144 4.83 -4.05 22.43
CA LYS A 144 3.53 -4.69 22.31
C LYS A 144 3.03 -4.69 20.85
N LEU A 145 2.51 -5.84 20.42
CA LEU A 145 1.81 -5.97 19.15
C LEU A 145 0.34 -5.61 19.30
N VAL A 146 -0.20 -4.91 18.31
CA VAL A 146 -1.60 -4.47 18.28
C VAL A 146 -2.29 -4.88 16.98
N LEU A 147 -3.59 -5.07 17.02
CA LEU A 147 -4.44 -5.04 15.84
C LEU A 147 -4.60 -3.57 15.44
N ARG A 148 -4.39 -3.25 14.17
CA ARG A 148 -4.58 -1.88 13.66
C ARG A 148 -6.06 -1.55 13.57
N ASP A 149 -6.41 -0.27 13.68
CA ASP A 149 -7.80 0.19 13.54
C ASP A 149 -8.36 -0.12 12.15
N ASP A 150 -7.50 -0.02 11.12
CA ASP A 150 -7.85 -0.34 9.74
C ASP A 150 -7.92 -1.86 9.44
N ASP A 151 -7.64 -2.73 10.41
CA ASP A 151 -7.75 -4.19 10.33
C ASP A 151 -8.98 -4.75 11.08
N GLN A 152 -9.80 -3.90 11.65
CA GLN A 152 -11.08 -4.32 12.23
C GLN A 152 -11.99 -4.93 11.15
N PRO A 153 -12.72 -6.02 11.43
CA PRO A 153 -13.50 -6.73 10.41
C PRO A 153 -14.46 -5.82 9.62
N GLU A 154 -15.11 -4.90 10.29
CA GLU A 154 -16.03 -3.93 9.66
C GLU A 154 -15.31 -2.97 8.71
N THR A 155 -14.13 -2.49 9.12
CA THR A 155 -13.30 -1.61 8.29
C THR A 155 -12.75 -2.37 7.09
N VAL A 156 -12.33 -3.63 7.28
CA VAL A 156 -11.86 -4.50 6.19
C VAL A 156 -12.96 -4.71 5.15
N GLN A 157 -14.21 -4.97 5.58
CA GLN A 157 -15.33 -5.13 4.65
C GLN A 157 -15.60 -3.86 3.85
N LYS A 158 -15.56 -2.69 4.49
CA LYS A 158 -15.68 -1.39 3.79
C LYS A 158 -14.56 -1.22 2.76
N ARG A 159 -13.34 -1.56 3.11
CA ARG A 159 -12.19 -1.48 2.20
C ARG A 159 -12.32 -2.41 0.99
N LEU A 160 -12.90 -3.60 1.16
CA LEU A 160 -13.19 -4.50 0.06
C LEU A 160 -14.25 -3.92 -0.87
N ASN A 161 -15.31 -3.35 -0.33
CA ASN A 161 -16.34 -2.68 -1.13
C ASN A 161 -15.75 -1.52 -1.95
N VAL A 162 -14.93 -0.67 -1.32
CA VAL A 162 -14.21 0.43 -2.01
C VAL A 162 -13.25 -0.11 -3.07
N TYR A 163 -12.57 -1.24 -2.81
CA TYR A 163 -11.72 -1.88 -3.80
C TYR A 163 -12.50 -2.32 -5.04
N HIS A 164 -13.60 -3.04 -4.85
CA HIS A 164 -14.43 -3.51 -5.98
C HIS A 164 -15.02 -2.36 -6.79
N GLU A 165 -15.42 -1.29 -6.11
CA GLU A 165 -16.02 -0.12 -6.78
C GLU A 165 -14.99 0.75 -7.50
N GLN A 166 -13.85 1.04 -6.88
CA GLN A 166 -12.94 2.09 -7.34
C GLN A 166 -11.61 1.55 -7.89
N THR A 167 -11.11 0.42 -7.37
CA THR A 167 -9.78 -0.09 -7.71
C THR A 167 -9.82 -1.21 -8.73
N GLN A 168 -10.80 -2.09 -8.65
CA GLN A 168 -10.95 -3.20 -9.60
C GLN A 168 -11.03 -2.74 -11.07
N PRO A 169 -11.65 -1.62 -11.44
CA PRO A 169 -11.64 -1.11 -12.83
C PRO A 169 -10.24 -0.81 -13.39
N LEU A 170 -9.23 -0.66 -12.54
CA LEU A 170 -7.84 -0.49 -12.98
C LEU A 170 -7.27 -1.72 -13.68
N ILE A 171 -7.82 -2.90 -13.46
CA ILE A 171 -7.45 -4.13 -14.16
C ILE A 171 -7.63 -3.94 -15.67
N ASP A 172 -8.81 -3.47 -16.08
CA ASP A 172 -9.12 -3.21 -17.49
C ASP A 172 -8.29 -2.05 -18.06
N TYR A 173 -8.06 -1.02 -17.25
CA TYR A 173 -7.23 0.12 -17.63
C TYR A 173 -5.79 -0.32 -17.96
N TYR A 174 -5.14 -1.04 -17.06
CA TYR A 174 -3.74 -1.44 -17.24
C TYR A 174 -3.57 -2.63 -18.20
N THR A 175 -4.56 -3.48 -18.37
CA THR A 175 -4.54 -4.53 -19.41
C THR A 175 -4.37 -3.93 -20.80
N LYS A 176 -4.91 -2.74 -21.05
CA LYS A 176 -4.82 -2.03 -22.32
C LYS A 176 -3.61 -1.12 -22.43
N ALA A 177 -3.12 -0.58 -21.32
CA ALA A 177 -2.13 0.48 -21.29
C ALA A 177 -0.68 -0.01 -21.18
N VAL A 178 -0.41 -1.14 -20.51
CA VAL A 178 0.93 -1.63 -20.19
C VAL A 178 1.03 -3.17 -20.21
N SER A 179 2.24 -3.70 -19.97
CA SER A 179 2.42 -5.14 -19.71
C SER A 179 1.76 -5.52 -18.38
N TYR A 180 0.57 -6.11 -18.47
CA TYR A 180 -0.19 -6.53 -17.32
C TYR A 180 0.07 -8.00 -16.95
N THR A 181 0.26 -8.28 -15.67
CA THR A 181 0.42 -9.65 -15.14
C THR A 181 -0.54 -9.87 -13.98
N HIS A 182 -1.39 -10.89 -14.13
CA HIS A 182 -2.33 -11.34 -13.10
C HIS A 182 -1.73 -12.53 -12.33
N LEU A 183 -1.74 -12.46 -11.01
CA LEU A 183 -1.28 -13.51 -10.09
C LEU A 183 -2.40 -13.91 -9.16
N THR A 184 -2.83 -15.16 -9.22
CA THR A 184 -3.84 -15.78 -8.34
C THR A 184 -3.21 -16.51 -7.16
#